data_6cb48b1eacd06c441881931f6268ac66
#
_entry.id   6cb48b1eacd06c441881931f6268ac66
#
_cell.length_a   1.000
_cell.length_b   1.000
_cell.length_c   1.000
_cell.angle_alpha   90.00
_cell.angle_beta   90.00
_cell.angle_gamma   90.00
#
_symmetry.space_group_name_H-M   'P 1'
#
loop_
_entity.id
_entity.type
_entity.pdbx_description
1 polymer ?
#
loop_
_entity_poly.entity_id
_entity_poly.type
_entity_poly.pdbx_seq_one_letter_code
_entity_poly.pdbx_strand_id
1 'polypeptide(L)'
;MLVPTVNLIPSEEQVLALLRQTGAWRECHVEFPNGLHAREYFQMPLVMRYHGNARILNVALSRMLRMEPEVRRALPDCAVVAPAAGGIPVAFGVREALDADQIFWAEKDNGRYFFRQYLDARGLKCILVDDVVRSGKVINHMVELIKDAGATVVAIGSLVHFNSAPLDIGNIPYKSLANVDSPFYRPETCPLCRDGIPVEKVWA
;
A
#
# COMPACT_ATOMS: atom_id res chain seq x y z
N MET A 1 35.27 14.87 12.94
CA MET A 1 34.17 15.20 12.02
C MET A 1 33.19 14.05 12.04
N LEU A 2 31.98 14.26 12.54
CA LEU A 2 30.91 13.27 12.42
C LEU A 2 30.46 13.26 10.96
N VAL A 3 30.61 12.14 10.28
CA VAL A 3 30.04 11.93 8.95
C VAL A 3 28.52 12.00 9.11
N PRO A 4 27.80 12.89 8.42
CA PRO A 4 26.36 12.94 8.53
C PRO A 4 25.77 11.59 8.11
N THR A 5 25.02 10.98 9.00
CA THR A 5 24.29 9.74 8.70
C THR A 5 23.25 10.05 7.64
N VAL A 6 23.48 9.65 6.40
CA VAL A 6 22.47 9.79 5.33
C VAL A 6 21.37 8.80 5.64
N ASN A 7 20.24 9.27 6.12
CA ASN A 7 19.07 8.42 6.26
C ASN A 7 18.49 8.12 4.87
N LEU A 8 18.68 6.89 4.41
CA LEU A 8 18.26 6.46 3.08
C LEU A 8 16.77 6.07 3.01
N ILE A 9 16.07 6.10 4.14
CA ILE A 9 14.62 5.94 4.25
C ILE A 9 14.09 7.29 4.73
N PRO A 10 13.23 7.97 3.96
CA PRO A 10 12.63 9.23 4.39
C PRO A 10 11.83 9.02 5.67
N SER A 11 11.77 10.03 6.52
CA SER A 11 10.86 10.02 7.67
C SER A 11 9.40 10.02 7.20
N GLU A 12 8.51 9.58 8.07
CA GLU A 12 7.06 9.63 7.81
C GLU A 12 6.62 11.05 7.43
N GLU A 13 7.09 12.07 8.15
CA GLU A 13 6.81 13.47 7.85
C GLU A 13 7.25 13.87 6.44
N GLN A 14 8.43 13.43 6.00
CA GLN A 14 8.94 13.68 4.65
C GLN A 14 8.09 12.99 3.58
N VAL A 15 7.62 11.77 3.84
CA VAL A 15 6.70 11.06 2.96
C VAL A 15 5.38 11.83 2.85
N LEU A 16 4.77 12.20 3.97
CA LEU A 16 3.51 12.94 4.00
C LEU A 16 3.64 14.33 3.34
N ALA A 17 4.76 15.03 3.56
CA ALA A 17 5.04 16.29 2.87
C ALA A 17 5.10 16.13 1.35
N LEU A 18 5.75 15.06 0.85
CA LEU A 18 5.80 14.74 -0.56
C LEU A 18 4.40 14.47 -1.15
N LEU A 19 3.55 13.76 -0.42
CA LEU A 19 2.18 13.49 -0.82
C LEU A 19 1.33 14.77 -0.89
N ARG A 20 1.50 15.69 0.08
CA ARG A 20 0.83 17.01 0.05
C ARG A 20 1.29 17.85 -1.12
N GLN A 21 2.61 17.98 -1.35
CA GLN A 21 3.19 18.78 -2.42
C GLN A 21 2.72 18.35 -3.82
N THR A 22 2.45 17.06 -4.01
CA THR A 22 1.98 16.52 -5.28
C THR A 22 0.46 16.52 -5.42
N GLY A 23 -0.28 16.90 -4.36
CA GLY A 23 -1.73 16.77 -4.27
C GLY A 23 -2.23 15.33 -4.10
N ALA A 24 -1.31 14.39 -3.87
CA ALA A 24 -1.67 12.99 -3.62
C ALA A 24 -2.36 12.80 -2.26
N TRP A 25 -2.11 13.65 -1.31
CA TRP A 25 -2.85 13.76 -0.05
C TRP A 25 -3.55 15.10 0.04
N ARG A 26 -4.88 15.07 0.23
CA ARG A 26 -5.72 16.25 0.41
C ARG A 26 -6.51 16.13 1.70
N GLU A 27 -6.58 17.21 2.46
CA GLU A 27 -7.53 17.39 3.55
C GLU A 27 -8.82 17.94 2.96
N CYS A 28 -9.89 17.15 2.99
CA CYS A 28 -11.20 17.49 2.43
C CYS A 28 -12.27 16.56 2.99
N HIS A 29 -13.53 16.97 2.90
CA HIS A 29 -14.64 16.10 3.29
C HIS A 29 -15.01 15.20 2.11
N VAL A 30 -14.69 13.91 2.20
CA VAL A 30 -14.95 12.95 1.13
C VAL A 30 -15.97 11.90 1.50
N GLU A 31 -16.75 11.47 0.52
CA GLU A 31 -17.61 10.28 0.55
C GLU A 31 -17.00 9.22 -0.36
N PHE A 32 -16.68 8.04 0.22
CA PHE A 32 -16.22 6.88 -0.51
C PHE A 32 -17.37 6.08 -1.13
N PRO A 33 -17.12 5.19 -2.14
CA PRO A 33 -18.17 4.40 -2.78
C PRO A 33 -18.98 3.51 -1.84
N ASN A 34 -18.45 3.20 -0.65
CA ASN A 34 -19.15 2.44 0.39
C ASN A 34 -20.00 3.32 1.32
N GLY A 35 -20.14 4.62 1.01
CA GLY A 35 -20.90 5.60 1.77
C GLY A 35 -20.23 6.11 3.05
N LEU A 36 -19.01 5.70 3.32
CA LEU A 36 -18.26 6.23 4.46
C LEU A 36 -17.63 7.59 4.12
N HIS A 37 -17.56 8.46 5.11
CA HIS A 37 -16.93 9.76 5.03
C HIS A 37 -15.57 9.78 5.72
N ALA A 38 -14.65 10.62 5.23
CA ALA A 38 -13.37 10.89 5.88
C ALA A 38 -12.96 12.35 5.69
N ARG A 39 -11.98 12.77 6.51
CA ARG A 39 -11.36 14.11 6.44
C ARG A 39 -10.24 14.17 5.41
N GLU A 40 -9.79 13.04 4.91
CA GLU A 40 -8.60 12.94 4.07
C GLU A 40 -8.83 11.98 2.90
N TYR A 41 -8.24 12.34 1.78
CA TYR A 41 -8.27 11.54 0.58
C TYR A 41 -6.86 11.39 0.01
N PHE A 42 -6.50 10.14 -0.31
CA PHE A 42 -5.23 9.80 -0.94
C PHE A 42 -5.47 9.35 -2.38
N GLN A 43 -4.84 10.05 -3.31
CA GLN A 43 -4.84 9.76 -4.74
C GLN A 43 -3.41 9.51 -5.21
N MET A 44 -2.89 8.33 -4.89
CA MET A 44 -1.49 7.96 -5.09
C MET A 44 -0.97 8.10 -6.52
N PRO A 45 -1.79 7.93 -7.59
CA PRO A 45 -1.32 8.22 -8.94
C PRO A 45 -0.73 9.63 -9.12
N LEU A 46 -1.14 10.62 -8.33
CA LEU A 46 -0.60 11.98 -8.42
C LEU A 46 0.86 12.10 -7.98
N VAL A 47 1.30 11.31 -7.01
CA VAL A 47 2.72 11.26 -6.62
C VAL A 47 3.49 10.28 -7.50
N MET A 48 2.88 9.14 -7.85
CA MET A 48 3.54 8.07 -8.60
C MET A 48 3.81 8.42 -10.07
N ARG A 49 3.09 9.38 -10.66
CA ARG A 49 3.33 9.85 -12.03
C ARG A 49 4.70 10.52 -12.23
N TYR A 50 5.33 10.97 -11.16
CA TYR A 50 6.65 11.57 -11.20
C TYR A 50 7.72 10.51 -10.90
N HIS A 51 8.57 10.21 -11.88
CA HIS A 51 9.60 9.17 -11.76
C HIS A 51 10.44 9.31 -10.49
N GLY A 52 10.92 10.52 -10.18
CA GLY A 52 11.74 10.77 -8.98
C GLY A 52 11.02 10.42 -7.69
N ASN A 53 9.75 10.81 -7.57
CA ASN A 53 8.94 10.54 -6.38
C ASN A 53 8.62 9.04 -6.24
N ALA A 54 8.19 8.40 -7.33
CA ALA A 54 7.93 6.97 -7.35
C ALA A 54 9.17 6.18 -6.93
N ARG A 55 10.34 6.55 -7.45
CA ARG A 55 11.62 5.93 -7.10
C ARG A 55 11.96 6.10 -5.61
N ILE A 56 11.81 7.31 -5.05
CA ILE A 56 12.06 7.57 -3.62
C ILE A 56 11.18 6.66 -2.76
N LEU A 57 9.88 6.63 -3.01
CA LEU A 57 8.93 5.85 -2.22
C LEU A 57 9.17 4.35 -2.35
N ASN A 58 9.30 3.84 -3.57
CA ASN A 58 9.47 2.40 -3.81
C ASN A 58 10.81 1.88 -3.26
N VAL A 59 11.91 2.63 -3.42
CA VAL A 59 13.21 2.27 -2.85
C VAL A 59 13.17 2.30 -1.32
N ALA A 60 12.50 3.28 -0.72
CA ALA A 60 12.35 3.36 0.71
C ALA A 60 11.59 2.15 1.28
N LEU A 61 10.44 1.82 0.68
CA LEU A 61 9.65 0.64 1.06
C LEU A 61 10.46 -0.65 0.90
N SER A 62 11.17 -0.80 -0.21
CA SER A 62 12.04 -1.95 -0.47
C SER A 62 13.12 -2.13 0.59
N ARG A 63 13.71 -1.03 1.06
CA ARG A 63 14.71 -1.07 2.16
C ARG A 63 14.09 -1.55 3.46
N MET A 64 12.89 -1.07 3.80
CA MET A 64 12.18 -1.53 4.99
C MET A 64 11.84 -3.02 4.91
N LEU A 65 11.33 -3.47 3.76
CA LEU A 65 11.01 -4.88 3.52
C LEU A 65 12.26 -5.77 3.57
N ARG A 66 13.38 -5.32 3.00
CA ARG A 66 14.67 -6.05 3.06
C ARG A 66 15.23 -6.20 4.48
N MET A 67 14.77 -5.41 5.46
CA MET A 67 15.16 -5.61 6.86
C MET A 67 14.58 -6.91 7.44
N GLU A 68 13.49 -7.42 6.88
CA GLU A 68 12.89 -8.68 7.31
C GLU A 68 13.75 -9.89 6.88
N PRO A 69 14.09 -10.80 7.82
CA PRO A 69 14.94 -11.96 7.52
C PRO A 69 14.37 -12.87 6.42
N GLU A 70 13.03 -13.06 6.42
CA GLU A 70 12.37 -13.92 5.44
C GLU A 70 12.45 -13.32 4.03
N VAL A 71 12.35 -11.99 3.89
CA VAL A 71 12.54 -11.31 2.61
C VAL A 71 13.95 -11.52 2.09
N ARG A 72 14.98 -11.32 2.94
CA ARG A 72 16.37 -11.54 2.54
C ARG A 72 16.65 -12.98 2.08
N ARG A 73 16.01 -13.97 2.73
CA ARG A 73 16.18 -15.38 2.36
C ARG A 73 15.43 -15.74 1.07
N ALA A 74 14.36 -15.02 0.75
CA ALA A 74 13.57 -15.27 -0.45
C ALA A 74 14.16 -14.64 -1.72
N LEU A 75 14.99 -13.61 -1.59
CA LEU A 75 15.61 -12.90 -2.71
C LEU A 75 16.74 -13.70 -3.34
N PRO A 76 16.89 -13.65 -4.68
CA PRO A 76 16.01 -13.02 -5.66
C PRO A 76 14.80 -13.88 -6.05
N ASP A 77 14.76 -15.17 -5.71
CA ASP A 77 13.82 -16.21 -6.17
C ASP A 77 12.41 -16.01 -5.57
N CYS A 78 11.88 -14.82 -5.62
CA CYS A 78 10.58 -14.48 -5.09
C CYS A 78 9.77 -13.59 -6.04
N ALA A 79 8.49 -13.42 -5.72
CA ALA A 79 7.62 -12.52 -6.46
C ALA A 79 7.18 -11.32 -5.60
N VAL A 80 7.03 -10.18 -6.24
CA VAL A 80 6.28 -9.05 -5.69
C VAL A 80 4.85 -9.11 -6.23
N VAL A 81 3.87 -9.05 -5.35
CA VAL A 81 2.44 -9.19 -5.69
C VAL A 81 1.67 -7.96 -5.25
N ALA A 82 0.71 -7.52 -6.05
CA ALA A 82 -0.12 -6.37 -5.71
C ALA A 82 -1.58 -6.53 -6.14
N PRO A 83 -2.53 -5.86 -5.48
CA PRO A 83 -3.87 -5.68 -6.03
C PRO A 83 -3.85 -4.60 -7.14
N ALA A 84 -4.64 -4.79 -8.18
CA ALA A 84 -4.89 -3.73 -9.17
C ALA A 84 -5.90 -2.70 -8.59
N ALA A 85 -5.80 -1.41 -9.01
CA ALA A 85 -4.81 -0.85 -9.91
C ALA A 85 -3.68 -0.12 -9.17
N GLY A 86 -3.96 0.42 -7.95
CA GLY A 86 -3.04 1.29 -7.20
C GLY A 86 -1.72 0.62 -6.79
N GLY A 87 -1.77 -0.66 -6.43
CA GLY A 87 -0.60 -1.42 -6.04
C GLY A 87 0.37 -1.75 -7.18
N ILE A 88 -0.07 -1.74 -8.46
CA ILE A 88 0.76 -2.12 -9.60
C ILE A 88 2.03 -1.25 -9.73
N PRO A 89 1.96 0.10 -9.72
CA PRO A 89 3.16 0.93 -9.80
C PRO A 89 4.13 0.71 -8.62
N VAL A 90 3.59 0.41 -7.44
CA VAL A 90 4.39 0.07 -6.26
C VAL A 90 5.11 -1.26 -6.47
N ALA A 91 4.39 -2.27 -6.95
CA ALA A 91 4.96 -3.60 -7.18
C ALA A 91 6.10 -3.57 -8.21
N PHE A 92 5.96 -2.84 -9.32
CA PHE A 92 7.05 -2.68 -10.30
C PHE A 92 8.30 -2.05 -9.68
N GLY A 93 8.13 -0.94 -8.95
CA GLY A 93 9.27 -0.25 -8.35
C GLY A 93 9.90 -1.01 -7.18
N VAL A 94 9.10 -1.72 -6.38
CA VAL A 94 9.61 -2.56 -5.28
C VAL A 94 10.33 -3.79 -5.83
N ARG A 95 9.78 -4.45 -6.85
CA ARG A 95 10.43 -5.56 -7.54
C ARG A 95 11.81 -5.16 -8.06
N GLU A 96 11.90 -4.05 -8.79
CA GLU A 96 13.16 -3.52 -9.31
C GLU A 96 14.16 -3.22 -8.19
N ALA A 97 13.74 -2.53 -7.12
CA ALA A 97 14.62 -2.15 -6.03
C ALA A 97 15.06 -3.33 -5.13
N LEU A 98 14.28 -4.40 -5.07
CA LEU A 98 14.62 -5.64 -4.37
C LEU A 98 15.43 -6.61 -5.23
N ASP A 99 15.45 -6.42 -6.54
CA ASP A 99 15.98 -7.41 -7.51
C ASP A 99 15.25 -8.74 -7.40
N ALA A 100 13.91 -8.68 -7.31
CA ALA A 100 13.08 -9.87 -7.25
C ALA A 100 12.71 -10.33 -8.66
N ASP A 101 12.72 -11.65 -8.90
CA ASP A 101 12.58 -12.23 -10.24
C ASP A 101 11.22 -11.96 -10.87
N GLN A 102 10.17 -12.01 -10.09
CA GLN A 102 8.81 -12.06 -10.61
C GLN A 102 7.91 -10.96 -10.06
N ILE A 103 6.86 -10.65 -10.81
CA ILE A 103 5.80 -9.75 -10.41
C ILE A 103 4.46 -10.31 -10.88
N PHE A 104 3.45 -10.24 -10.01
CA PHE A 104 2.06 -10.52 -10.35
C PHE A 104 1.16 -9.42 -9.83
N TRP A 105 -0.04 -9.32 -10.41
CA TRP A 105 -1.08 -8.51 -9.81
C TRP A 105 -2.44 -9.21 -9.95
N ALA A 106 -3.28 -9.03 -8.94
CA ALA A 106 -4.66 -9.51 -8.99
C ALA A 106 -5.59 -8.39 -9.43
N GLU A 107 -6.47 -8.71 -10.34
CA GLU A 107 -7.55 -7.82 -10.77
C GLU A 107 -8.79 -8.04 -9.92
N LYS A 108 -9.66 -7.05 -9.88
CA LYS A 108 -10.91 -7.13 -9.14
C LYS A 108 -12.09 -7.19 -10.11
N ASP A 109 -12.93 -8.21 -9.96
CA ASP A 109 -14.20 -8.32 -10.64
C ASP A 109 -15.29 -8.72 -9.64
N ASN A 110 -16.45 -8.06 -9.72
CA ASN A 110 -17.58 -8.31 -8.83
C ASN A 110 -17.22 -8.40 -7.34
N GLY A 111 -16.27 -7.57 -6.88
CA GLY A 111 -15.82 -7.51 -5.49
C GLY A 111 -14.79 -8.57 -5.09
N ARG A 112 -14.41 -9.47 -5.97
CA ARG A 112 -13.42 -10.53 -5.73
C ARG A 112 -12.13 -10.25 -6.47
N TYR A 113 -10.99 -10.59 -5.85
CA TYR A 113 -9.69 -10.55 -6.49
C TYR A 113 -9.36 -11.89 -7.12
N PHE A 114 -8.68 -11.87 -8.27
CA PHE A 114 -8.24 -13.06 -8.98
C PHE A 114 -7.01 -12.76 -9.83
N PHE A 115 -6.18 -13.77 -10.06
CA PHE A 115 -5.08 -13.67 -11.01
C PHE A 115 -5.60 -14.00 -12.41
N ARG A 116 -5.52 -13.03 -13.32
CA ARG A 116 -5.88 -13.25 -14.72
C ARG A 116 -4.78 -14.02 -15.46
N GLN A 117 -3.53 -13.85 -15.01
CA GLN A 117 -2.40 -14.56 -15.59
C GLN A 117 -2.44 -16.04 -15.17
N TYR A 118 -2.07 -16.93 -16.10
CA TYR A 118 -1.77 -18.30 -15.69
C TYR A 118 -0.54 -18.30 -14.78
N LEU A 119 -0.73 -18.70 -13.55
CA LEU A 119 0.28 -18.62 -12.52
C LEU A 119 0.46 -19.98 -11.86
N ASP A 120 1.65 -20.57 -11.98
CA ASP A 120 2.09 -21.65 -11.11
C ASP A 120 2.91 -21.05 -9.96
N ALA A 121 2.23 -20.80 -8.84
CA ALA A 121 2.82 -20.14 -7.68
C ALA A 121 3.22 -21.14 -6.58
N ARG A 122 3.15 -22.44 -6.83
CA ARG A 122 3.40 -23.47 -5.80
C ARG A 122 4.82 -23.36 -5.23
N GLY A 123 4.89 -23.17 -3.92
CA GLY A 123 6.14 -23.03 -3.18
C GLY A 123 6.82 -21.66 -3.31
N LEU A 124 6.26 -20.74 -4.12
CA LEU A 124 6.83 -19.42 -4.32
C LEU A 124 6.70 -18.57 -3.05
N LYS A 125 7.73 -17.78 -2.76
CA LYS A 125 7.69 -16.76 -1.71
C LYS A 125 7.22 -15.44 -2.32
N CYS A 126 6.25 -14.80 -1.69
CA CYS A 126 5.64 -13.57 -2.20
C CYS A 126 5.79 -12.41 -1.21
N ILE A 127 6.12 -11.25 -1.72
CA ILE A 127 6.06 -9.98 -1.00
C ILE A 127 4.83 -9.23 -1.52
N LEU A 128 3.82 -9.07 -0.67
CA LEU A 128 2.59 -8.36 -1.03
C LEU A 128 2.78 -6.86 -0.80
N VAL A 129 2.49 -6.04 -1.80
CA VAL A 129 2.58 -4.58 -1.68
C VAL A 129 1.31 -3.89 -2.17
N ASP A 130 1.02 -2.72 -1.60
CA ASP A 130 -0.09 -1.86 -2.02
C ASP A 130 0.30 -0.39 -1.91
N ASP A 131 -0.45 0.49 -2.53
CA ASP A 131 -0.23 1.93 -2.39
C ASP A 131 -0.83 2.47 -1.08
N VAL A 132 -2.07 2.11 -0.77
CA VAL A 132 -2.79 2.57 0.43
C VAL A 132 -3.56 1.43 1.08
N VAL A 133 -3.21 1.10 2.30
CA VAL A 133 -3.96 0.13 3.13
C VAL A 133 -4.86 0.90 4.09
N ARG A 134 -6.18 0.70 3.95
CA ARG A 134 -7.19 1.35 4.81
C ARG A 134 -7.72 0.38 5.86
N SER A 135 -8.68 -0.46 5.48
CA SER A 135 -9.33 -1.41 6.41
C SER A 135 -8.67 -2.79 6.46
N GLY A 136 -7.62 -3.01 5.69
CA GLY A 136 -6.96 -4.32 5.56
C GLY A 136 -7.74 -5.38 4.75
N LYS A 137 -8.99 -5.14 4.39
CA LYS A 137 -9.81 -6.14 3.65
C LYS A 137 -9.17 -6.60 2.35
N VAL A 138 -8.58 -5.67 1.58
CA VAL A 138 -7.87 -5.98 0.32
C VAL A 138 -6.67 -6.87 0.62
N ILE A 139 -5.88 -6.50 1.60
CA ILE A 139 -4.68 -7.24 2.02
C ILE A 139 -5.05 -8.66 2.44
N ASN A 140 -6.11 -8.83 3.24
CA ASN A 140 -6.56 -10.16 3.67
C ASN A 140 -6.99 -11.02 2.49
N HIS A 141 -7.81 -10.49 1.58
CA HIS A 141 -8.18 -11.20 0.34
C HIS A 141 -6.96 -11.59 -0.51
N MET A 142 -5.97 -10.70 -0.61
CA MET A 142 -4.75 -10.98 -1.36
C MET A 142 -3.90 -12.07 -0.70
N VAL A 143 -3.80 -12.07 0.63
CA VAL A 143 -3.09 -13.12 1.38
C VAL A 143 -3.75 -14.48 1.15
N GLU A 144 -5.08 -14.56 1.23
CA GLU A 144 -5.84 -15.77 0.91
C GLU A 144 -5.63 -16.22 -0.53
N LEU A 145 -5.78 -15.30 -1.50
CA LEU A 145 -5.60 -15.60 -2.93
C LEU A 145 -4.20 -16.16 -3.23
N ILE A 146 -3.15 -15.56 -2.65
CA ILE A 146 -1.76 -16.01 -2.82
C ILE A 146 -1.59 -17.42 -2.22
N LYS A 147 -2.15 -17.65 -1.04
CA LYS A 147 -2.13 -18.94 -0.36
C LYS A 147 -2.86 -20.03 -1.14
N ASP A 148 -4.04 -19.71 -1.69
CA ASP A 148 -4.82 -20.64 -2.51
C ASP A 148 -4.10 -21.01 -3.83
N ALA A 149 -3.26 -20.10 -4.36
CA ALA A 149 -2.37 -20.39 -5.48
C ALA A 149 -1.14 -21.25 -5.09
N GLY A 150 -1.01 -21.66 -3.82
CA GLY A 150 0.08 -22.50 -3.31
C GLY A 150 1.36 -21.74 -2.95
N ALA A 151 1.31 -20.42 -2.89
CA ALA A 151 2.43 -19.55 -2.51
C ALA A 151 2.36 -19.13 -1.02
N THR A 152 3.42 -18.50 -0.55
CA THR A 152 3.53 -18.02 0.84
C THR A 152 3.87 -16.54 0.86
N VAL A 153 3.08 -15.72 1.56
CA VAL A 153 3.41 -14.32 1.80
C VAL A 153 4.45 -14.23 2.92
N VAL A 154 5.62 -13.66 2.64
CA VAL A 154 6.74 -13.52 3.58
C VAL A 154 6.84 -12.13 4.19
N ALA A 155 6.27 -11.11 3.55
CA ALA A 155 6.14 -9.76 4.09
C ALA A 155 5.05 -9.00 3.33
N ILE A 156 4.53 -7.96 3.98
CA ILE A 156 3.56 -7.04 3.40
C ILE A 156 4.10 -5.62 3.53
N GLY A 157 3.89 -4.79 2.49
CA GLY A 157 4.29 -3.39 2.52
C GLY A 157 3.28 -2.45 1.89
N SER A 158 3.20 -1.22 2.40
CA SER A 158 2.41 -0.16 1.76
C SER A 158 3.10 1.19 1.81
N LEU A 159 2.70 2.12 0.94
CA LEU A 159 3.21 3.49 1.02
C LEU A 159 2.49 4.25 2.15
N VAL A 160 1.18 4.03 2.30
CA VAL A 160 0.38 4.65 3.36
C VAL A 160 -0.49 3.58 4.05
N HIS A 161 -0.60 3.68 5.36
CA HIS A 161 -1.49 2.86 6.18
C HIS A 161 -2.40 3.73 7.05
N PHE A 162 -3.69 3.43 7.03
CA PHE A 162 -4.66 4.01 7.96
C PHE A 162 -4.75 3.16 9.21
N ASN A 163 -4.40 3.72 10.37
CA ASN A 163 -4.44 3.03 11.67
C ASN A 163 -5.88 2.82 12.21
N SER A 164 -6.89 2.93 11.34
CA SER A 164 -8.31 2.88 11.74
C SER A 164 -8.80 1.50 12.17
N ALA A 165 -8.07 0.43 11.81
CA ALA A 165 -8.38 -0.94 12.22
C ALA A 165 -7.11 -1.80 12.25
N PRO A 166 -7.02 -2.79 13.17
CA PRO A 166 -5.93 -3.75 13.15
C PRO A 166 -6.00 -4.61 11.88
N LEU A 167 -4.82 -4.95 11.34
CA LEU A 167 -4.71 -5.88 10.21
C LEU A 167 -4.76 -7.32 10.73
N ASP A 168 -5.67 -8.12 10.20
CA ASP A 168 -5.76 -9.56 10.50
C ASP A 168 -4.91 -10.35 9.50
N ILE A 169 -3.59 -10.22 9.63
CA ILE A 169 -2.60 -10.84 8.75
C ILE A 169 -1.73 -11.90 9.47
N GLY A 170 -2.15 -12.31 10.67
CA GLY A 170 -1.40 -13.25 11.49
C GLY A 170 0.01 -12.71 11.83
N ASN A 171 1.02 -13.57 11.70
CA ASN A 171 2.41 -13.23 12.02
C ASN A 171 3.20 -12.70 10.82
N ILE A 172 2.55 -12.28 9.72
CA ILE A 172 3.24 -11.77 8.54
C ILE A 172 3.76 -10.36 8.86
N PRO A 173 5.07 -10.08 8.71
CA PRO A 173 5.62 -8.75 8.93
C PRO A 173 4.98 -7.73 7.99
N TYR A 174 4.56 -6.58 8.55
CA TYR A 174 3.99 -5.48 7.81
C TYR A 174 4.83 -4.21 7.96
N LYS A 175 5.08 -3.50 6.87
CA LYS A 175 5.80 -2.23 6.82
C LYS A 175 4.99 -1.18 6.06
N SER A 176 4.98 0.04 6.59
CA SER A 176 4.40 1.20 5.92
C SER A 176 5.37 2.37 5.97
N LEU A 177 5.41 3.19 4.93
CA LEU A 177 6.24 4.40 4.91
C LEU A 177 5.61 5.53 5.73
N ALA A 178 4.28 5.61 5.73
CA ALA A 178 3.55 6.58 6.52
C ALA A 178 2.27 5.96 7.10
N ASN A 179 1.95 6.37 8.34
CA ASN A 179 0.75 5.96 9.03
C ASN A 179 -0.14 7.18 9.27
N VAL A 180 -1.44 7.01 9.07
CA VAL A 180 -2.41 8.10 9.17
C VAL A 180 -3.53 7.71 10.12
N ASP A 181 -3.74 8.53 11.13
CA ASP A 181 -4.84 8.40 12.08
C ASP A 181 -6.04 9.22 11.58
N SER A 182 -6.77 8.66 10.62
CA SER A 182 -7.97 9.29 10.08
C SER A 182 -9.16 8.36 10.19
N PRO A 183 -10.10 8.63 11.09
CA PRO A 183 -11.26 7.79 11.26
C PRO A 183 -12.23 7.93 10.10
N PHE A 184 -12.93 6.83 9.81
CA PHE A 184 -14.06 6.81 8.89
C PHE A 184 -15.37 6.98 9.65
N TYR A 185 -16.29 7.76 9.08
CA TYR A 185 -17.56 8.08 9.68
C TYR A 185 -18.72 7.58 8.81
N ARG A 186 -19.83 7.22 9.42
CA ARG A 186 -21.11 7.16 8.71
C ARG A 186 -21.64 8.59 8.53
N PRO A 187 -22.40 8.89 7.48
CA PRO A 187 -22.93 10.23 7.25
C PRO A 187 -23.62 10.83 8.48
N GLU A 188 -24.41 10.01 9.20
CA GLU A 188 -25.20 10.42 10.37
C GLU A 188 -24.32 10.82 11.57
N THR A 189 -23.09 10.31 11.64
CA THR A 189 -22.14 10.57 12.75
C THR A 189 -20.94 11.40 12.32
N CYS A 190 -20.91 11.84 11.05
CA CYS A 190 -19.78 12.58 10.50
C CYS A 190 -19.72 14.00 11.08
N PRO A 191 -18.63 14.38 11.76
CA PRO A 191 -18.48 15.73 12.28
C PRO A 191 -18.44 16.78 11.18
N LEU A 192 -17.87 16.44 10.00
CA LEU A 192 -17.80 17.37 8.87
C LEU A 192 -19.17 17.65 8.26
N CYS A 193 -20.07 16.64 8.22
CA CYS A 193 -21.48 16.87 7.84
C CYS A 193 -22.18 17.79 8.82
N ARG A 194 -21.98 17.55 10.11
CA ARG A 194 -22.58 18.38 11.16
C ARG A 194 -22.10 19.84 11.07
N ASP A 195 -20.83 20.04 10.72
CA ASP A 195 -20.23 21.36 10.57
C ASP A 195 -20.56 22.01 9.21
N GLY A 196 -21.38 21.36 8.36
CA GLY A 196 -21.83 21.89 7.08
C GLY A 196 -20.74 21.95 6.00
N ILE A 197 -19.65 21.22 6.16
CA ILE A 197 -18.56 21.18 5.19
C ILE A 197 -19.02 20.39 3.95
N PRO A 198 -18.95 20.98 2.72
CA PRO A 198 -19.37 20.28 1.51
C PRO A 198 -18.63 18.96 1.31
N VAL A 199 -19.38 17.93 0.91
CA VAL A 199 -18.81 16.60 0.65
C VAL A 199 -18.43 16.45 -0.83
N GLU A 200 -17.23 15.92 -1.07
CA GLU A 200 -16.74 15.50 -2.39
C GLU A 200 -16.91 13.99 -2.54
N LYS A 201 -17.61 13.53 -3.58
CA LYS A 201 -17.66 12.10 -3.92
C LYS A 201 -16.40 11.69 -4.66
N VAL A 202 -15.75 10.64 -4.17
CA VAL A 202 -14.53 10.14 -4.78
C VAL A 202 -14.74 8.71 -5.31
N TRP A 203 -14.07 8.43 -6.43
CA TRP A 203 -14.04 7.11 -7.04
C TRP A 203 -12.78 6.38 -6.50
N ALA A 204 -12.97 5.19 -5.96
CA ALA A 204 -11.88 4.35 -5.43
C ALA A 204 -11.80 3.02 -6.22
#